data_e1fab91b7244ab961c7348f619bb4bfe
#
_entry.id   e1fab91b7244ab961c7348f619bb4bfe
#
_cell.length_a   1.000
_cell.length_b   1.000
_cell.length_c   1.000
_cell.angle_alpha   90.00
_cell.angle_beta   90.00
_cell.angle_gamma   90.00
#
_symmetry.space_group_name_H-M   'P 1'
#
loop_
_entity.id
_entity.type
_entity.pdbx_description
1 polymer ?
#
loop_
_entity_poly.entity_id
_entity_poly.type
_entity_poly.pdbx_seq_one_letter_code
_entity_poly.pdbx_strand_id
1 'polypeptide(L)'
;LHPRVRRQRQMCIRDRLRGVINVVAVKAPGYGDKRKQMLEDIAILTGGEVITSDLALELKDTTIEQLGRARQIKVQKENTIIVDGMGDKQEIAKRVALLKSQIAEEKSEFEKENLQERLAKIAGGVAVIGVGAATEVEMKDRKLRIEDALSATKAAVEEGIVPGGGTAYIDILPKVTEVVEKLQGDEKIGGK
;
A
#
# COMPACT_ATOMS: atom_id res chain seq x y z
N LEU A 1 13.80 -5.57 -21.12
CA LEU A 1 12.86 -4.47 -21.42
C LEU A 1 12.76 -4.30 -22.92
N HIS A 2 11.57 -4.52 -23.49
CA HIS A 2 11.31 -4.46 -24.92
C HIS A 2 11.71 -3.08 -25.49
N PRO A 3 12.40 -2.98 -26.65
CA PRO A 3 12.90 -1.70 -27.20
C PRO A 3 11.82 -0.62 -27.41
N ARG A 4 10.57 -1.01 -27.69
CA ARG A 4 9.44 -0.10 -27.88
C ARG A 4 9.05 0.65 -26.59
N VAL A 5 9.00 -0.05 -25.44
CA VAL A 5 8.69 0.56 -24.13
C VAL A 5 9.75 1.59 -23.74
N ARG A 6 11.01 1.32 -24.07
CA ARG A 6 12.11 2.26 -23.81
C ARG A 6 11.98 3.54 -24.64
N ARG A 7 11.55 3.45 -25.91
CA ARG A 7 11.31 4.60 -26.79
C ARG A 7 10.16 5.47 -26.30
N GLN A 8 9.02 4.87 -25.93
CA GLN A 8 7.87 5.61 -25.41
C GLN A 8 8.22 6.38 -24.11
N ARG A 9 8.94 5.73 -23.18
CA ARG A 9 9.42 6.40 -21.97
C ARG A 9 10.34 7.58 -22.28
N GLN A 10 11.22 7.45 -23.27
CA GLN A 10 12.12 8.52 -23.69
C GLN A 10 11.35 9.67 -24.36
N MET A 11 10.31 9.39 -25.14
CA MET A 11 9.45 10.42 -25.73
C MET A 11 8.70 11.20 -24.67
N CYS A 12 8.04 10.52 -23.72
CA CYS A 12 7.36 11.17 -22.59
C CYS A 12 8.29 12.05 -21.75
N ILE A 13 9.50 11.58 -21.47
CA ILE A 13 10.50 12.38 -20.73
C ILE A 13 10.90 13.63 -21.53
N ARG A 14 11.10 13.51 -22.83
CA ARG A 14 11.47 14.64 -23.70
C ARG A 14 10.35 15.67 -23.81
N ASP A 15 9.11 15.22 -23.94
CA ASP A 15 7.94 16.10 -24.05
C ASP A 15 7.65 16.81 -22.72
N ARG A 16 7.89 16.15 -21.59
CA ARG A 16 7.87 16.79 -20.27
C ARG A 16 8.96 17.87 -20.14
N LEU A 17 10.18 17.58 -20.58
CA LEU A 17 11.28 18.56 -20.54
C LEU A 17 11.01 19.78 -21.44
N ARG A 18 10.23 19.61 -22.50
CA ARG A 18 9.77 20.69 -23.39
C ARG A 18 8.55 21.44 -22.84
N GLY A 19 7.97 21.01 -21.72
CA GLY A 19 6.79 21.63 -21.13
C GLY A 19 5.48 21.40 -21.89
N VAL A 20 5.46 20.48 -22.86
CA VAL A 20 4.27 20.17 -23.67
C VAL A 20 3.27 19.34 -22.88
N ILE A 21 3.76 18.40 -22.07
CA ILE A 21 2.92 17.47 -21.28
C ILE A 21 3.52 17.29 -19.88
N ASN A 22 2.67 17.38 -18.86
CA ASN A 22 3.01 16.97 -17.50
C ASN A 22 2.72 15.48 -17.34
N VAL A 23 3.71 14.63 -17.56
CA VAL A 23 3.59 13.18 -17.47
C VAL A 23 4.63 12.58 -16.53
N VAL A 24 4.22 11.58 -15.74
CA VAL A 24 5.10 10.78 -14.90
C VAL A 24 4.83 9.30 -15.19
N ALA A 25 5.88 8.57 -15.56
CA ALA A 25 5.80 7.12 -15.75
C ALA A 25 6.17 6.42 -14.43
N VAL A 26 5.27 5.59 -13.93
CA VAL A 26 5.47 4.76 -12.74
C VAL A 26 5.50 3.29 -13.12
N LYS A 27 6.19 2.48 -12.31
CA LYS A 27 6.18 1.03 -12.49
C LYS A 27 4.84 0.48 -11.97
N ALA A 28 4.22 -0.41 -12.76
CA ALA A 28 3.01 -1.08 -12.32
C ALA A 28 3.28 -1.90 -11.05
N PRO A 29 2.35 -1.89 -10.07
CA PRO A 29 2.50 -2.61 -8.82
C PRO A 29 2.40 -4.13 -9.03
N GLY A 30 3.11 -4.90 -8.20
CA GLY A 30 3.04 -6.36 -8.20
C GLY A 30 3.73 -7.04 -9.40
N TYR A 31 3.56 -8.35 -9.48
CA TYR A 31 4.11 -9.21 -10.53
C TYR A 31 3.05 -10.21 -11.01
N GLY A 32 3.17 -10.68 -12.25
CA GLY A 32 2.29 -11.71 -12.83
C GLY A 32 0.81 -11.32 -12.78
N ASP A 33 -0.03 -12.26 -12.37
CA ASP A 33 -1.49 -12.06 -12.32
C ASP A 33 -1.92 -11.05 -11.23
N LYS A 34 -1.18 -10.95 -10.12
CA LYS A 34 -1.41 -9.91 -9.10
C LYS A 34 -1.30 -8.50 -9.69
N ARG A 35 -0.38 -8.28 -10.63
CA ARG A 35 -0.24 -7.01 -11.34
C ARG A 35 -1.50 -6.67 -12.14
N LYS A 36 -2.05 -7.66 -12.87
CA LYS A 36 -3.27 -7.47 -13.67
C LYS A 36 -4.43 -7.07 -12.75
N GLN A 37 -4.62 -7.82 -11.68
CA GLN A 37 -5.67 -7.56 -10.70
C GLN A 37 -5.55 -6.17 -10.04
N MET A 38 -4.33 -5.76 -9.67
CA MET A 38 -4.10 -4.43 -9.10
C MET A 38 -4.36 -3.30 -10.12
N LEU A 39 -4.00 -3.51 -11.38
CA LEU A 39 -4.30 -2.55 -12.45
C LEU A 39 -5.80 -2.45 -12.72
N GLU A 40 -6.54 -3.56 -12.69
CA GLU A 40 -8.01 -3.58 -12.77
C GLU A 40 -8.64 -2.81 -11.60
N ASP A 41 -8.15 -3.02 -10.40
CA ASP A 41 -8.61 -2.31 -9.20
C ASP A 41 -8.39 -0.80 -9.33
N ILE A 42 -7.25 -0.36 -9.86
CA ILE A 42 -6.95 1.05 -10.14
C ILE A 42 -7.87 1.58 -11.25
N ALA A 43 -8.10 0.82 -12.31
CA ALA A 43 -8.98 1.20 -13.41
C ALA A 43 -10.42 1.43 -12.94
N ILE A 44 -10.97 0.51 -12.14
CA ILE A 44 -12.30 0.64 -11.54
C ILE A 44 -12.38 1.86 -10.62
N LEU A 45 -11.35 2.09 -9.79
CA LEU A 45 -11.30 3.22 -8.88
C LEU A 45 -11.26 4.56 -9.60
N THR A 46 -10.58 4.63 -10.75
CA THR A 46 -10.37 5.87 -11.51
C THR A 46 -11.34 6.04 -12.68
N GLY A 47 -12.11 5.00 -13.02
CA GLY A 47 -13.00 4.97 -14.18
C GLY A 47 -12.25 4.87 -15.51
N GLY A 48 -11.04 4.29 -15.51
CA GLY A 48 -10.27 4.02 -16.70
C GLY A 48 -10.35 2.56 -17.16
N GLU A 49 -9.60 2.22 -18.20
CA GLU A 49 -9.51 0.87 -18.75
C GLU A 49 -8.06 0.38 -18.73
N VAL A 50 -7.86 -0.92 -18.46
CA VAL A 50 -6.53 -1.52 -18.46
C VAL A 50 -6.17 -1.91 -19.91
N ILE A 51 -5.12 -1.34 -20.43
CA ILE A 51 -4.62 -1.64 -21.78
C ILE A 51 -3.65 -2.80 -21.67
N THR A 52 -4.10 -3.99 -22.10
CA THR A 52 -3.28 -5.19 -22.12
C THR A 52 -3.39 -5.91 -23.45
N SER A 53 -2.33 -6.64 -23.83
CA SER A 53 -2.35 -7.51 -25.01
C SER A 53 -3.35 -8.65 -24.90
N ASP A 54 -3.71 -9.07 -23.69
CA ASP A 54 -4.68 -10.14 -23.43
C ASP A 54 -6.11 -9.73 -23.87
N LEU A 55 -6.39 -8.41 -23.83
CA LEU A 55 -7.66 -7.84 -24.31
C LEU A 55 -7.56 -7.37 -25.77
N ALA A 56 -6.49 -7.73 -26.47
CA ALA A 56 -6.18 -7.25 -27.83
C ALA A 56 -6.14 -5.71 -27.95
N LEU A 57 -5.89 -4.99 -26.83
CA LEU A 57 -5.76 -3.55 -26.82
C LEU A 57 -4.28 -3.14 -26.94
N GLU A 58 -4.00 -2.25 -27.89
CA GLU A 58 -2.66 -1.70 -28.07
C GLU A 58 -2.62 -0.24 -27.62
N LEU A 59 -1.50 0.16 -27.00
CA LEU A 59 -1.31 1.55 -26.54
C LEU A 59 -1.46 2.61 -27.64
N LYS A 60 -1.21 2.24 -28.91
CA LYS A 60 -1.35 3.17 -30.04
C LYS A 60 -2.81 3.54 -30.34
N ASP A 61 -3.75 2.64 -29.99
CA ASP A 61 -5.18 2.79 -30.28
C ASP A 61 -5.98 3.32 -29.07
N THR A 62 -5.24 3.70 -27.99
CA THR A 62 -5.85 4.23 -26.76
C THR A 62 -6.47 5.60 -26.98
N THR A 63 -7.72 5.76 -26.58
CA THR A 63 -8.48 7.00 -26.62
C THR A 63 -8.49 7.71 -25.27
N ILE A 64 -8.83 9.01 -25.27
CA ILE A 64 -8.91 9.80 -24.02
C ILE A 64 -10.03 9.27 -23.09
N GLU A 65 -11.06 8.65 -23.64
CA GLU A 65 -12.19 8.09 -22.87
C GLU A 65 -11.79 6.90 -22.00
N GLN A 66 -10.76 6.16 -22.40
CA GLN A 66 -10.22 5.02 -21.67
C GLN A 66 -9.28 5.43 -20.51
N LEU A 67 -8.94 6.73 -20.42
CA LEU A 67 -8.09 7.23 -19.36
C LEU A 67 -8.88 7.44 -18.07
N GLY A 68 -8.40 6.87 -16.98
CA GLY A 68 -8.95 7.11 -15.64
C GLY A 68 -8.69 8.54 -15.14
N ARG A 69 -9.50 8.98 -14.19
CA ARG A 69 -9.42 10.30 -13.57
C ARG A 69 -9.38 10.19 -12.05
N ALA A 70 -8.65 11.10 -11.42
CA ALA A 70 -8.63 11.24 -9.98
C ALA A 70 -8.49 12.72 -9.60
N ARG A 71 -8.95 13.09 -8.41
CA ARG A 71 -8.82 14.47 -7.91
C ARG A 71 -7.36 14.86 -7.71
N GLN A 72 -6.56 13.97 -7.15
CA GLN A 72 -5.15 14.19 -6.90
C GLN A 72 -4.37 12.88 -7.01
N ILE A 73 -3.20 12.95 -7.65
CA ILE A 73 -2.24 11.84 -7.68
C ILE A 73 -0.90 12.37 -7.19
N LYS A 74 -0.37 11.76 -6.13
CA LYS A 74 0.93 12.08 -5.57
C LYS A 74 1.90 10.94 -5.85
N VAL A 75 2.87 11.19 -6.71
CA VAL A 75 3.90 10.22 -7.08
C VAL A 75 5.16 10.49 -6.26
N GLN A 76 5.60 9.49 -5.50
CA GLN A 76 6.84 9.50 -4.73
C GLN A 76 7.80 8.43 -5.29
N LYS A 77 9.00 8.37 -4.74
CA LYS A 77 10.03 7.42 -5.19
C LYS A 77 9.58 5.96 -5.03
N GLU A 78 8.91 5.65 -3.94
CA GLU A 78 8.52 4.29 -3.56
C GLU A 78 7.02 4.05 -3.65
N ASN A 79 6.21 5.09 -3.50
CA ASN A 79 4.75 5.00 -3.43
C ASN A 79 4.07 5.96 -4.40
N THR A 80 2.94 5.52 -4.94
CA THR A 80 2.00 6.37 -5.68
C THR A 80 0.67 6.37 -4.96
N ILE A 81 0.19 7.54 -4.58
CA ILE A 81 -1.06 7.72 -3.84
C ILE A 81 -2.08 8.34 -4.78
N ILE A 82 -3.20 7.67 -4.97
CA ILE A 82 -4.35 8.14 -5.75
C ILE A 82 -5.44 8.53 -4.74
N VAL A 83 -5.84 9.79 -4.77
CA VAL A 83 -6.85 10.34 -3.85
C VAL A 83 -8.11 10.68 -4.64
N ASP A 84 -9.25 10.18 -4.18
CA ASP A 84 -10.56 10.39 -4.79
C ASP A 84 -10.56 10.07 -6.29
N GLY A 85 -10.43 8.78 -6.62
CA GLY A 85 -10.67 8.29 -7.97
C GLY A 85 -12.11 8.62 -8.41
N MET A 86 -12.26 9.00 -9.67
CA MET A 86 -13.56 9.41 -10.24
C MET A 86 -14.28 8.25 -10.94
N GLY A 87 -14.04 7.00 -10.49
CA GLY A 87 -14.73 5.82 -10.97
C GLY A 87 -16.22 5.77 -10.55
N ASP A 88 -16.97 4.90 -11.22
CA ASP A 88 -18.37 4.69 -10.87
C ASP A 88 -18.49 4.00 -9.50
N LYS A 89 -19.24 4.64 -8.60
CA LYS A 89 -19.49 4.12 -7.24
C LYS A 89 -20.17 2.75 -7.25
N GLN A 90 -21.01 2.46 -8.24
CA GLN A 90 -21.68 1.16 -8.36
C GLN A 90 -20.67 0.06 -8.74
N GLU A 91 -19.78 0.32 -9.67
CA GLU A 91 -18.72 -0.62 -10.05
C GLU A 91 -17.73 -0.86 -8.91
N ILE A 92 -17.36 0.19 -8.19
CA ILE A 92 -16.54 0.08 -6.98
C ILE A 92 -17.24 -0.80 -5.93
N ALA A 93 -18.55 -0.58 -5.68
CA ALA A 93 -19.29 -1.38 -4.71
C ALA A 93 -19.41 -2.86 -5.14
N LYS A 94 -19.62 -3.15 -6.43
CA LYS A 94 -19.61 -4.50 -6.97
C LYS A 94 -18.25 -5.17 -6.77
N ARG A 95 -17.15 -4.45 -7.05
CA ARG A 95 -15.79 -4.98 -6.86
C ARG A 95 -15.51 -5.28 -5.39
N VAL A 96 -15.91 -4.40 -4.47
CA VAL A 96 -15.80 -4.61 -3.02
C VAL A 96 -16.59 -5.84 -2.57
N ALA A 97 -17.82 -6.04 -3.07
CA ALA A 97 -18.62 -7.21 -2.77
C ALA A 97 -17.96 -8.50 -3.27
N LEU A 98 -17.42 -8.48 -4.49
CA LEU A 98 -16.69 -9.60 -5.08
C LEU A 98 -15.45 -9.98 -4.26
N LEU A 99 -14.64 -9.00 -3.86
CA LEU A 99 -13.47 -9.25 -3.01
C LEU A 99 -13.85 -9.85 -1.66
N LYS A 100 -14.94 -9.37 -1.05
CA LYS A 100 -15.45 -9.94 0.21
C LYS A 100 -15.89 -11.39 0.07
N SER A 101 -16.55 -11.77 -1.03
CA SER A 101 -16.92 -13.18 -1.27
C SER A 101 -15.69 -14.05 -1.50
N GLN A 102 -14.70 -13.56 -2.25
CA GLN A 102 -13.44 -14.28 -2.45
C GLN A 102 -12.68 -14.51 -1.12
N ILE A 103 -12.63 -13.52 -0.23
CA ILE A 103 -12.03 -13.66 1.10
C ILE A 103 -12.74 -14.74 1.94
N ALA A 104 -14.06 -14.85 1.81
CA ALA A 104 -14.83 -15.84 2.56
C ALA A 104 -14.62 -17.28 2.05
N GLU A 105 -14.37 -17.45 0.75
CA GLU A 105 -14.17 -18.75 0.10
C GLU A 105 -12.72 -19.21 0.13
N GLU A 106 -11.76 -18.27 0.26
CA GLU A 106 -10.34 -18.58 0.20
C GLU A 106 -9.85 -19.33 1.43
N LYS A 107 -9.13 -20.42 1.20
CA LYS A 107 -8.58 -21.29 2.24
C LYS A 107 -7.13 -20.99 2.60
N SER A 108 -6.40 -20.35 1.69
CA SER A 108 -5.00 -19.98 1.92
C SER A 108 -4.93 -18.67 2.69
N GLU A 109 -4.35 -18.69 3.90
CA GLU A 109 -4.17 -17.47 4.71
C GLU A 109 -3.36 -16.39 3.97
N PHE A 110 -2.36 -16.79 3.20
CA PHE A 110 -1.54 -15.86 2.41
C PHE A 110 -2.35 -15.16 1.29
N GLU A 111 -3.19 -15.91 0.56
CA GLU A 111 -4.04 -15.31 -0.48
C GLU A 111 -5.17 -14.48 0.14
N LYS A 112 -5.69 -14.89 1.28
CA LYS A 112 -6.68 -14.14 2.04
C LYS A 112 -6.14 -12.78 2.51
N GLU A 113 -4.92 -12.75 3.02
CA GLU A 113 -4.23 -11.51 3.39
C GLU A 113 -4.04 -10.57 2.19
N ASN A 114 -3.62 -11.11 1.04
CA ASN A 114 -3.52 -10.34 -0.21
C ASN A 114 -4.86 -9.74 -0.66
N LEU A 115 -5.95 -10.51 -0.57
CA LEU A 115 -7.29 -10.03 -0.90
C LEU A 115 -7.78 -8.97 0.09
N GLN A 116 -7.47 -9.12 1.39
CA GLN A 116 -7.76 -8.12 2.41
C GLN A 116 -6.99 -6.81 2.16
N GLU A 117 -5.72 -6.88 1.79
CA GLU A 117 -4.93 -5.71 1.44
C GLU A 117 -5.53 -4.96 0.25
N ARG A 118 -5.97 -5.69 -0.80
CA ARG A 118 -6.63 -5.10 -1.97
C ARG A 118 -7.96 -4.45 -1.59
N LEU A 119 -8.77 -5.15 -0.78
CA LEU A 119 -10.03 -4.63 -0.28
C LEU A 119 -9.83 -3.33 0.51
N ALA A 120 -8.83 -3.28 1.39
CA ALA A 120 -8.49 -2.10 2.17
C ALA A 120 -8.11 -0.90 1.28
N LYS A 121 -7.36 -1.14 0.20
CA LYS A 121 -6.97 -0.09 -0.76
C LYS A 121 -8.14 0.49 -1.54
N ILE A 122 -9.16 -0.33 -1.85
CA ILE A 122 -10.35 0.10 -2.62
C ILE A 122 -11.41 0.71 -1.69
N ALA A 123 -11.72 0.05 -0.58
CA ALA A 123 -12.82 0.40 0.31
C ALA A 123 -12.43 1.40 1.40
N GLY A 124 -11.16 1.42 1.81
CA GLY A 124 -10.70 2.19 2.98
C GLY A 124 -10.48 3.67 2.73
N GLY A 125 -10.39 4.10 1.47
CA GLY A 125 -10.01 5.46 1.14
C GLY A 125 -8.58 5.82 1.54
N VAL A 126 -8.18 7.06 1.31
CA VAL A 126 -6.87 7.60 1.67
C VAL A 126 -7.04 8.83 2.55
N ALA A 127 -6.56 8.77 3.78
CA ALA A 127 -6.47 9.94 4.65
C ALA A 127 -5.15 10.69 4.39
N VAL A 128 -5.23 11.98 4.16
CA VAL A 128 -4.06 12.84 3.98
C VAL A 128 -3.94 13.78 5.17
N ILE A 129 -2.87 13.59 5.96
CA ILE A 129 -2.56 14.45 7.09
C ILE A 129 -1.59 15.53 6.63
N GLY A 130 -2.05 16.79 6.58
CA GLY A 130 -1.21 17.94 6.29
C GLY A 130 -0.36 18.33 7.51
N VAL A 131 0.94 18.44 7.33
CA VAL A 131 1.88 18.86 8.38
C VAL A 131 2.52 20.17 7.98
N GLY A 132 2.49 21.16 8.88
CA GLY A 132 3.13 22.45 8.69
C GLY A 132 3.85 22.91 9.95
N ALA A 133 4.86 23.77 9.78
CA ALA A 133 5.58 24.43 10.85
C ALA A 133 6.19 25.75 10.33
N ALA A 134 6.70 26.57 11.24
CA ALA A 134 7.34 27.84 10.89
C ALA A 134 8.69 27.66 10.18
N THR A 135 9.40 26.58 10.46
CA THR A 135 10.69 26.25 9.86
C THR A 135 10.68 24.86 9.22
N GLU A 136 11.58 24.65 8.22
CA GLU A 136 11.72 23.35 7.56
C GLU A 136 12.17 22.24 8.53
N VAL A 137 13.04 22.57 9.46
CA VAL A 137 13.55 21.62 10.46
C VAL A 137 12.41 21.17 11.39
N GLU A 138 11.62 22.10 11.90
CA GLU A 138 10.46 21.79 12.74
C GLU A 138 9.39 20.99 11.98
N MET A 139 9.17 21.32 10.70
CA MET A 139 8.24 20.57 9.88
C MET A 139 8.70 19.12 9.69
N LYS A 140 9.99 18.89 9.49
CA LYS A 140 10.57 17.53 9.38
C LYS A 140 10.42 16.77 10.69
N ASP A 141 10.71 17.41 11.84
CA ASP A 141 10.54 16.78 13.15
C ASP A 141 9.09 16.38 13.41
N ARG A 142 8.14 17.28 13.17
CA ARG A 142 6.71 16.97 13.29
C ARG A 142 6.27 15.84 12.39
N LYS A 143 6.76 15.82 11.13
CA LYS A 143 6.46 14.75 10.19
C LYS A 143 6.97 13.39 10.70
N LEU A 144 8.22 13.33 11.18
CA LEU A 144 8.79 12.10 11.73
C LEU A 144 8.01 11.60 12.95
N ARG A 145 7.59 12.49 13.85
CA ARG A 145 6.76 12.10 15.00
C ARG A 145 5.40 11.54 14.61
N ILE A 146 4.78 12.09 13.57
CA ILE A 146 3.50 11.57 13.06
C ILE A 146 3.71 10.22 12.37
N GLU A 147 4.79 10.04 11.61
CA GLU A 147 5.14 8.78 10.97
C GLU A 147 5.41 7.68 12.01
N ASP A 148 6.10 8.01 13.10
CA ASP A 148 6.36 7.12 14.21
C ASP A 148 5.07 6.71 14.95
N ALA A 149 4.22 7.67 15.29
CA ALA A 149 2.92 7.41 15.88
C ALA A 149 2.01 6.56 14.99
N LEU A 150 2.04 6.78 13.66
CA LEU A 150 1.29 5.97 12.71
C LEU A 150 1.80 4.53 12.66
N SER A 151 3.12 4.35 12.67
CA SER A 151 3.75 3.02 12.68
C SER A 151 3.42 2.26 13.96
N ALA A 152 3.52 2.92 15.12
CA ALA A 152 3.13 2.34 16.40
C ALA A 152 1.64 1.97 16.45
N THR A 153 0.76 2.82 15.89
CA THR A 153 -0.68 2.55 15.84
C THR A 153 -1.00 1.35 14.95
N LYS A 154 -0.33 1.20 13.80
CA LYS A 154 -0.49 0.04 12.92
C LYS A 154 -0.07 -1.24 13.63
N ALA A 155 1.11 -1.26 14.24
CA ALA A 155 1.59 -2.40 15.01
C ALA A 155 0.62 -2.76 16.15
N ALA A 156 0.07 -1.77 16.85
CA ALA A 156 -0.92 -1.99 17.91
C ALA A 156 -2.22 -2.62 17.41
N VAL A 157 -2.66 -2.28 16.19
CA VAL A 157 -3.86 -2.88 15.57
C VAL A 157 -3.60 -4.31 15.12
N GLU A 158 -2.41 -4.61 14.61
CA GLU A 158 -2.03 -5.91 14.05
C GLU A 158 -1.64 -6.91 15.16
N GLU A 159 -0.84 -6.48 16.14
CA GLU A 159 -0.23 -7.36 17.15
C GLU A 159 -0.80 -7.16 18.56
N GLY A 160 -1.61 -6.13 18.79
CA GLY A 160 -2.11 -5.77 20.11
C GLY A 160 -1.17 -4.84 20.88
N ILE A 161 -1.47 -4.65 22.17
CA ILE A 161 -0.76 -3.74 23.04
C ILE A 161 -0.32 -4.44 24.34
N VAL A 162 0.79 -3.95 24.89
CA VAL A 162 1.29 -4.30 26.22
C VAL A 162 1.53 -3.03 27.06
N PRO A 163 1.56 -3.13 28.41
CA PRO A 163 1.93 -1.99 29.25
C PRO A 163 3.31 -1.42 28.86
N GLY A 164 3.38 -0.10 28.71
CA GLY A 164 4.61 0.62 28.36
C GLY A 164 5.56 0.81 29.54
N GLY A 165 6.66 1.55 29.29
CA GLY A 165 7.63 1.91 30.33
C GLY A 165 8.43 0.75 30.93
N GLY A 166 8.48 -0.40 30.24
CA GLY A 166 9.15 -1.59 30.76
C GLY A 166 8.32 -2.42 31.75
N THR A 167 7.10 -2.02 32.06
CA THR A 167 6.22 -2.72 33.02
C THR A 167 5.97 -4.17 32.60
N ALA A 168 5.81 -4.42 31.30
CA ALA A 168 5.61 -5.78 30.77
C ALA A 168 6.75 -6.75 31.17
N TYR A 169 8.00 -6.27 31.23
CA TYR A 169 9.14 -7.08 31.67
C TYR A 169 9.07 -7.41 33.16
N ILE A 170 8.58 -6.48 33.98
CA ILE A 170 8.38 -6.70 35.41
C ILE A 170 7.26 -7.72 35.63
N ASP A 171 6.17 -7.62 34.87
CA ASP A 171 5.01 -8.49 34.98
C ASP A 171 5.33 -9.97 34.62
N ILE A 172 6.30 -10.19 33.74
CA ILE A 172 6.70 -11.55 33.37
C ILE A 172 7.77 -12.17 34.28
N LEU A 173 8.42 -11.39 35.18
CA LEU A 173 9.44 -11.91 36.11
C LEU A 173 9.01 -13.14 36.89
N PRO A 174 7.78 -13.22 37.48
CA PRO A 174 7.33 -14.41 38.17
C PRO A 174 7.33 -15.67 37.27
N LYS A 175 6.93 -15.52 36.01
CA LYS A 175 6.93 -16.61 35.03
C LYS A 175 8.34 -17.05 34.63
N VAL A 176 9.24 -16.11 34.47
CA VAL A 176 10.67 -16.41 34.23
C VAL A 176 11.25 -17.18 35.42
N THR A 177 10.96 -16.76 36.64
CA THR A 177 11.40 -17.47 37.85
C THR A 177 10.89 -18.89 37.89
N GLU A 178 9.61 -19.15 37.58
CA GLU A 178 9.04 -20.51 37.50
C GLU A 178 9.78 -21.40 36.48
N VAL A 179 10.19 -20.82 35.35
CA VAL A 179 10.94 -21.57 34.32
C VAL A 179 12.36 -21.87 34.82
N VAL A 180 13.04 -20.87 35.40
CA VAL A 180 14.42 -21.01 35.93
C VAL A 180 14.49 -22.07 37.05
N GLU A 181 13.46 -22.15 37.88
CA GLU A 181 13.40 -23.20 38.95
C GLU A 181 13.37 -24.62 38.41
N LYS A 182 12.81 -24.82 37.21
CA LYS A 182 12.74 -26.12 36.52
C LYS A 182 14.04 -26.54 35.82
N LEU A 183 14.93 -25.55 35.56
CA LEU A 183 16.21 -25.76 34.89
C LEU A 183 17.25 -26.35 35.88
N GLN A 184 18.24 -27.08 35.33
CA GLN A 184 19.32 -27.70 36.09
C GLN A 184 20.69 -27.30 35.56
N GLY A 185 21.72 -27.40 36.41
CA GLY A 185 23.11 -27.12 36.00
C GLY A 185 23.35 -25.71 35.48
N ASP A 186 24.11 -25.61 34.41
CA ASP A 186 24.50 -24.33 33.81
C ASP A 186 23.34 -23.55 33.21
N GLU A 187 22.28 -24.22 32.75
CA GLU A 187 21.07 -23.57 32.25
C GLU A 187 20.36 -22.75 33.35
N LYS A 188 20.37 -23.25 34.56
CA LYS A 188 19.78 -22.53 35.70
C LYS A 188 20.59 -21.27 36.08
N ILE A 189 21.89 -21.32 35.87
CA ILE A 189 22.77 -20.17 36.10
C ILE A 189 22.56 -19.12 35.04
N GLY A 190 22.42 -19.52 33.77
CA GLY A 190 22.17 -18.62 32.65
C GLY A 190 20.78 -18.00 32.64
N GLY A 191 19.79 -18.62 33.29
CA GLY A 191 18.43 -18.11 33.40
C GLY A 191 18.19 -17.11 34.55
N LYS A 192 19.15 -16.96 35.45
CA LYS A 192 19.13 -15.98 36.55
C LYS A 192 19.65 -14.61 36.10
#